data_b4291a6a99e768b5932c8841bad4090c
#
_entry.id   b4291a6a99e768b5932c8841bad4090c
#
_cell.length_a   1.000
_cell.length_b   1.000
_cell.length_c   1.000
_cell.angle_alpha   90.00
_cell.angle_beta   90.00
_cell.angle_gamma   90.00
#
_symmetry.space_group_name_H-M   'P 1'
#
loop_
_entity.id
_entity.type
_entity.pdbx_description
1 polymer ?
#
loop_
_entity_poly.entity_id
_entity_poly.type
_entity_poly.pdbx_seq_one_letter_code
_entity_poly.pdbx_strand_id
1 'polypeptide(L)'
;VDEVYIDFTDVPGGQREGGRVLARLIQKSIFEKTGLTCSIGVAPNRLLAKMASEFNKPNGISIVYEEDLQSTIWPLHVRKINGIGPKAGEKLARLGIETIGQLAAQDERWLISHFGKSTGAWMHRAAWGRDDSPVVTESEPVSISRETTFERDLHAVHDRAELGRIFTALCEQVAQDLQRKGYAGRTIGIKLRYADFRGATRRSMAASCVAWAMVWSRVAPRKSA
;
A
#
# COMPACT_ATOMS: atom_id res chain seq x y z
N VAL A 1 -4.18 -10.22 7.60
CA VAL A 1 -4.11 -9.89 6.15
C VAL A 1 -5.54 -9.98 5.63
N ASP A 2 -6.02 -8.91 5.03
CA ASP A 2 -7.40 -8.76 4.53
C ASP A 2 -7.47 -8.74 3.00
N GLU A 3 -6.35 -8.62 2.32
CA GLU A 3 -6.22 -8.68 0.87
C GLU A 3 -5.01 -9.50 0.45
N VAL A 4 -5.14 -10.26 -0.66
CA VAL A 4 -4.08 -11.08 -1.23
C VAL A 4 -4.12 -11.03 -2.75
N TYR A 5 -2.95 -11.12 -3.38
CA TYR A 5 -2.81 -11.33 -4.83
C TYR A 5 -2.32 -12.75 -5.08
N ILE A 6 -2.85 -13.37 -6.12
CA ILE A 6 -2.45 -14.70 -6.55
C ILE A 6 -2.15 -14.63 -8.04
N ASP A 7 -1.03 -15.19 -8.47
CA ASP A 7 -0.65 -15.29 -9.88
C ASP A 7 -1.08 -16.66 -10.42
N PHE A 8 -1.88 -16.64 -11.49
CA PHE A 8 -2.36 -17.82 -12.20
C PHE A 8 -1.74 -17.97 -13.59
N THR A 9 -0.75 -17.18 -13.94
CA THR A 9 -0.18 -17.14 -15.31
C THR A 9 0.24 -18.52 -15.77
N ASP A 10 0.90 -19.27 -14.90
CA ASP A 10 1.44 -20.61 -15.20
C ASP A 10 0.51 -21.77 -14.80
N VAL A 11 -0.69 -21.47 -14.30
CA VAL A 11 -1.65 -22.52 -13.92
C VAL A 11 -2.38 -23.03 -15.17
N PRO A 12 -2.30 -24.33 -15.50
CA PRO A 12 -3.01 -24.89 -16.65
C PRO A 12 -4.52 -24.58 -16.59
N GLY A 13 -5.04 -23.96 -17.65
CA GLY A 13 -6.43 -23.52 -17.70
C GLY A 13 -6.77 -22.31 -16.82
N GLY A 14 -5.78 -21.63 -16.22
CA GLY A 14 -5.99 -20.47 -15.36
C GLY A 14 -6.33 -19.17 -16.08
N GLN A 15 -6.18 -19.15 -17.41
CA GLN A 15 -6.40 -17.95 -18.21
C GLN A 15 -7.87 -17.80 -18.66
N ARG A 16 -8.32 -16.56 -18.88
CA ARG A 16 -9.68 -16.21 -19.33
C ARG A 16 -10.77 -16.86 -18.45
N GLU A 17 -11.67 -17.65 -19.03
CA GLU A 17 -12.74 -18.32 -18.31
C GLU A 17 -12.25 -19.31 -17.24
N GLY A 18 -11.08 -19.88 -17.40
CA GLY A 18 -10.42 -20.69 -16.37
C GLY A 18 -10.10 -19.88 -15.11
N GLY A 19 -9.73 -18.62 -15.25
CA GLY A 19 -9.56 -17.71 -14.11
C GLY A 19 -10.84 -17.55 -13.30
N ARG A 20 -12.01 -17.53 -13.94
CA ARG A 20 -13.32 -17.51 -13.26
C ARG A 20 -13.56 -18.79 -12.46
N VAL A 21 -13.24 -19.94 -13.03
CA VAL A 21 -13.39 -21.25 -12.36
C VAL A 21 -12.50 -21.32 -11.12
N LEU A 22 -11.24 -20.93 -11.25
CA LEU A 22 -10.29 -20.88 -10.12
C LEU A 22 -10.75 -19.90 -9.04
N ALA A 23 -11.21 -18.72 -9.41
CA ALA A 23 -11.73 -17.74 -8.47
C ALA A 23 -12.92 -18.29 -7.66
N ARG A 24 -13.85 -19.02 -8.31
CA ARG A 24 -14.96 -19.69 -7.62
C ARG A 24 -14.50 -20.78 -6.65
N LEU A 25 -13.52 -21.57 -7.04
CA LEU A 25 -12.96 -22.61 -6.18
C LEU A 25 -12.28 -22.01 -4.94
N ILE A 26 -11.53 -20.92 -5.12
CA ILE A 26 -10.90 -20.19 -4.02
C ILE A 26 -11.95 -19.60 -3.09
N GLN A 27 -12.95 -18.88 -3.64
CA GLN A 27 -14.02 -18.29 -2.88
C GLN A 27 -14.76 -19.33 -2.03
N LYS A 28 -15.09 -20.47 -2.63
CA LYS A 28 -15.71 -21.61 -1.95
C LYS A 28 -14.80 -22.16 -0.83
N SER A 29 -13.53 -22.41 -1.12
CA SER A 29 -12.57 -22.94 -0.16
C SER A 29 -12.36 -21.99 1.05
N ILE A 30 -12.31 -20.67 0.79
CA ILE A 30 -12.21 -19.67 1.87
C ILE A 30 -13.47 -19.75 2.76
N PHE A 31 -14.65 -19.75 2.15
CA PHE A 31 -15.90 -19.80 2.91
C PHE A 31 -16.02 -21.09 3.73
N GLU A 32 -15.72 -22.24 3.14
CA GLU A 32 -15.77 -23.55 3.83
C GLU A 32 -14.81 -23.63 5.02
N LYS A 33 -13.62 -22.99 4.90
CA LYS A 33 -12.60 -23.06 5.97
C LYS A 33 -12.75 -22.00 7.04
N THR A 34 -13.32 -20.86 6.71
CA THR A 34 -13.31 -19.68 7.62
C THR A 34 -14.69 -19.11 7.93
N GLY A 35 -15.72 -19.47 7.17
CA GLY A 35 -17.04 -18.84 7.21
C GLY A 35 -17.07 -17.41 6.63
N LEU A 36 -15.94 -16.90 6.11
CA LEU A 36 -15.85 -15.54 5.59
C LEU A 36 -16.12 -15.51 4.09
N THR A 37 -16.82 -14.48 3.65
CA THR A 37 -17.01 -14.18 2.22
C THR A 37 -15.87 -13.31 1.69
N CYS A 38 -15.54 -13.44 0.41
CA CYS A 38 -14.56 -12.59 -0.25
C CYS A 38 -15.01 -12.20 -1.65
N SER A 39 -14.56 -11.02 -2.12
CA SER A 39 -14.76 -10.59 -3.51
C SER A 39 -13.45 -10.73 -4.27
N ILE A 40 -13.50 -11.26 -5.48
CA ILE A 40 -12.32 -11.59 -6.28
C ILE A 40 -12.37 -10.84 -7.61
N GLY A 41 -11.29 -10.15 -7.94
CA GLY A 41 -11.04 -9.59 -9.26
C GLY A 41 -10.02 -10.42 -10.02
N VAL A 42 -10.33 -10.80 -11.23
CA VAL A 42 -9.44 -11.52 -12.16
C VAL A 42 -9.10 -10.59 -13.31
N ALA A 43 -7.82 -10.38 -13.59
CA ALA A 43 -7.37 -9.45 -14.62
C ALA A 43 -5.92 -9.76 -15.04
N PRO A 44 -5.43 -9.18 -16.15
CA PRO A 44 -4.07 -9.43 -16.64
C PRO A 44 -2.95 -8.96 -15.70
N ASN A 45 -3.22 -8.07 -14.76
CA ASN A 45 -2.24 -7.56 -13.81
C ASN A 45 -2.87 -7.18 -12.47
N ARG A 46 -2.02 -6.86 -11.49
CA ARG A 46 -2.43 -6.55 -10.11
C ARG A 46 -3.31 -5.31 -10.00
N LEU A 47 -3.01 -4.26 -10.78
CA LEU A 47 -3.76 -3.02 -10.78
C LEU A 47 -5.22 -3.26 -11.18
N LEU A 48 -5.43 -3.90 -12.33
CA LEU A 48 -6.75 -4.19 -12.84
C LEU A 48 -7.50 -5.23 -11.98
N ALA A 49 -6.79 -6.24 -11.44
CA ALA A 49 -7.39 -7.22 -10.54
C ALA A 49 -7.92 -6.55 -9.26
N LYS A 50 -7.16 -5.62 -8.68
CA LYS A 50 -7.60 -4.84 -7.51
C LYS A 50 -8.83 -3.99 -7.82
N MET A 51 -8.87 -3.34 -8.97
CA MET A 51 -10.04 -2.56 -9.40
C MET A 51 -11.25 -3.46 -9.61
N ALA A 52 -11.07 -4.58 -10.30
CA ALA A 52 -12.13 -5.55 -10.59
C ALA A 52 -12.73 -6.14 -9.31
N SER A 53 -11.94 -6.36 -8.26
CA SER A 53 -12.43 -6.89 -7.00
C SER A 53 -13.47 -6.00 -6.29
N GLU A 54 -13.55 -4.71 -6.67
CA GLU A 54 -14.50 -3.75 -6.12
C GLU A 54 -15.86 -3.70 -6.90
N PHE A 55 -15.94 -4.24 -8.12
CA PHE A 55 -17.10 -4.04 -8.99
C PHE A 55 -18.35 -4.74 -8.51
N ASN A 56 -18.21 -5.95 -7.98
CA ASN A 56 -19.33 -6.79 -7.55
C ASN A 56 -19.22 -7.15 -6.07
N LYS A 57 -18.87 -6.19 -5.21
CA LYS A 57 -18.93 -6.37 -3.76
C LYS A 57 -20.38 -6.31 -3.25
N PRO A 58 -20.73 -7.10 -2.23
CA PRO A 58 -19.95 -8.13 -1.56
C PRO A 58 -19.99 -9.48 -2.30
N ASN A 59 -19.02 -10.34 -2.02
CA ASN A 59 -18.98 -11.75 -2.42
C ASN A 59 -19.09 -12.02 -3.93
N GLY A 60 -18.67 -11.05 -4.76
CA GLY A 60 -18.70 -11.16 -6.20
C GLY A 60 -17.37 -11.59 -6.82
N ILE A 61 -17.45 -12.09 -8.06
CA ILE A 61 -16.29 -12.35 -8.92
C ILE A 61 -16.43 -11.46 -10.15
N SER A 62 -15.43 -10.66 -10.43
CA SER A 62 -15.36 -9.78 -11.59
C SER A 62 -14.13 -10.10 -12.42
N ILE A 63 -14.30 -10.16 -13.73
CA ILE A 63 -13.20 -10.36 -14.66
C ILE A 63 -13.08 -9.12 -15.55
N VAL A 64 -11.86 -8.68 -15.78
CA VAL A 64 -11.53 -7.60 -16.70
C VAL A 64 -10.47 -8.12 -17.66
N TYR A 65 -10.75 -8.06 -18.95
CA TYR A 65 -9.80 -8.36 -20.00
C TYR A 65 -9.16 -7.06 -20.53
N GLU A 66 -8.07 -7.19 -21.28
CA GLU A 66 -7.42 -6.02 -21.88
C GLU A 66 -8.33 -5.30 -22.88
N GLU A 67 -9.12 -6.06 -23.64
CA GLU A 67 -10.09 -5.54 -24.59
C GLU A 67 -11.21 -4.72 -23.95
N ASP A 68 -11.52 -4.96 -22.66
CA ASP A 68 -12.60 -4.27 -21.93
C ASP A 68 -12.14 -2.95 -21.30
N LEU A 69 -10.87 -2.58 -21.43
CA LEU A 69 -10.31 -1.42 -20.74
C LEU A 69 -11.10 -0.13 -21.04
N GLN A 70 -11.39 0.12 -22.30
CA GLN A 70 -12.08 1.34 -22.72
C GLN A 70 -13.55 1.37 -22.30
N SER A 71 -14.22 0.24 -22.36
CA SER A 71 -15.64 0.13 -22.03
C SER A 71 -15.92 0.05 -20.53
N THR A 72 -15.04 -0.60 -19.76
CA THR A 72 -15.27 -0.93 -18.35
C THR A 72 -14.47 -0.06 -17.40
N ILE A 73 -13.21 0.27 -17.73
CA ILE A 73 -12.29 0.97 -16.83
C ILE A 73 -12.29 2.48 -17.10
N TRP A 74 -12.21 2.90 -18.36
CA TRP A 74 -12.09 4.33 -18.68
C TRP A 74 -13.28 5.20 -18.24
N PRO A 75 -14.53 4.73 -18.18
CA PRO A 75 -15.63 5.51 -17.63
C PRO A 75 -15.55 5.76 -16.13
N LEU A 76 -14.73 5.00 -15.41
CA LEU A 76 -14.60 5.11 -13.95
C LEU A 76 -13.89 6.40 -13.55
N HIS A 77 -14.26 6.91 -12.37
CA HIS A 77 -13.57 8.04 -11.77
C HIS A 77 -12.10 7.70 -11.47
N VAL A 78 -11.16 8.64 -11.68
CA VAL A 78 -9.70 8.46 -11.53
C VAL A 78 -9.28 7.91 -10.17
N ARG A 79 -10.03 8.22 -9.10
CA ARG A 79 -9.76 7.70 -7.74
C ARG A 79 -10.03 6.20 -7.57
N LYS A 80 -10.60 5.54 -8.58
CA LYS A 80 -10.71 4.08 -8.61
C LYS A 80 -9.37 3.40 -8.93
N ILE A 81 -8.42 4.13 -9.51
CA ILE A 81 -7.04 3.66 -9.62
C ILE A 81 -6.41 3.63 -8.22
N ASN A 82 -6.05 2.44 -7.75
CA ASN A 82 -5.35 2.29 -6.48
C ASN A 82 -3.99 3.01 -6.56
N GLY A 83 -3.77 3.98 -5.66
CA GLY A 83 -2.62 4.89 -5.69
C GLY A 83 -2.99 6.35 -6.02
N ILE A 84 -4.16 6.63 -6.57
CA ILE A 84 -4.69 7.99 -6.73
C ILE A 84 -5.55 8.33 -5.50
N GLY A 85 -4.91 8.86 -4.48
CA GLY A 85 -5.57 9.30 -3.24
C GLY A 85 -6.31 10.64 -3.39
N PRO A 86 -6.96 11.14 -2.30
CA PRO A 86 -7.76 12.37 -2.33
C PRO A 86 -7.00 13.57 -2.91
N LYS A 87 -5.78 13.84 -2.45
CA LYS A 87 -4.98 15.01 -2.90
C LYS A 87 -4.64 14.97 -4.40
N ALA A 88 -4.30 13.79 -4.92
CA ALA A 88 -4.02 13.63 -6.35
C ALA A 88 -5.31 13.73 -7.17
N GLY A 89 -6.40 13.14 -6.69
CA GLY A 89 -7.72 13.25 -7.32
C GLY A 89 -8.24 14.69 -7.38
N GLU A 90 -8.13 15.45 -6.30
CA GLU A 90 -8.49 16.88 -6.30
C GLU A 90 -7.64 17.71 -7.28
N LYS A 91 -6.35 17.40 -7.38
CA LYS A 91 -5.48 18.08 -8.34
C LYS A 91 -5.86 17.73 -9.78
N LEU A 92 -6.17 16.46 -10.08
CA LEU A 92 -6.67 16.04 -11.39
C LEU A 92 -8.01 16.72 -11.73
N ALA A 93 -8.95 16.78 -10.79
CA ALA A 93 -10.24 17.44 -11.01
C ALA A 93 -10.07 18.94 -11.33
N ARG A 94 -9.15 19.66 -10.65
CA ARG A 94 -8.82 21.05 -10.98
C ARG A 94 -8.22 21.22 -12.39
N LEU A 95 -7.64 20.18 -12.93
CA LEU A 95 -7.11 20.11 -14.31
C LEU A 95 -8.15 19.57 -15.32
N GLY A 96 -9.41 19.39 -14.89
CA GLY A 96 -10.48 18.89 -15.74
C GLY A 96 -10.46 17.39 -16.02
N ILE A 97 -9.72 16.63 -15.21
CA ILE A 97 -9.58 15.17 -15.37
C ILE A 97 -10.32 14.46 -14.23
N GLU A 98 -11.47 13.89 -14.55
CA GLU A 98 -12.33 13.18 -13.60
C GLU A 98 -12.36 11.68 -13.85
N THR A 99 -12.28 11.24 -15.12
CA THR A 99 -12.33 9.84 -15.48
C THR A 99 -10.96 9.28 -15.88
N ILE A 100 -10.84 7.95 -15.80
CA ILE A 100 -9.62 7.25 -16.21
C ILE A 100 -9.35 7.45 -17.70
N GLY A 101 -10.39 7.48 -18.54
CA GLY A 101 -10.25 7.75 -19.96
C GLY A 101 -9.71 9.15 -20.25
N GLN A 102 -10.18 10.17 -19.51
CA GLN A 102 -9.62 11.52 -19.60
C GLN A 102 -8.15 11.57 -19.17
N LEU A 103 -7.78 10.79 -18.15
CA LEU A 103 -6.38 10.65 -17.72
C LEU A 103 -5.54 9.93 -18.77
N ALA A 104 -6.06 8.87 -19.40
CA ALA A 104 -5.39 8.13 -20.47
C ALA A 104 -5.15 8.97 -21.73
N ALA A 105 -6.02 9.95 -21.99
CA ALA A 105 -5.89 10.89 -23.10
C ALA A 105 -4.81 11.96 -22.89
N GLN A 106 -4.25 12.10 -21.69
CA GLN A 106 -3.20 13.08 -21.42
C GLN A 106 -1.83 12.58 -21.89
N ASP A 107 -1.01 13.52 -22.37
CA ASP A 107 0.39 13.22 -22.70
C ASP A 107 1.20 12.90 -21.42
N GLU A 108 2.09 11.91 -21.52
CA GLU A 108 2.91 11.48 -20.37
C GLU A 108 3.80 12.61 -19.85
N ARG A 109 4.41 13.43 -20.76
CA ARG A 109 5.28 14.55 -20.36
C ARG A 109 4.49 15.64 -19.66
N TRP A 110 3.25 15.85 -20.10
CA TRP A 110 2.34 16.76 -19.43
C TRP A 110 2.01 16.29 -18.01
N LEU A 111 1.70 15.01 -17.81
CA LEU A 111 1.49 14.44 -16.48
C LEU A 111 2.74 14.54 -15.61
N ILE A 112 3.92 14.28 -16.17
CA ILE A 112 5.21 14.41 -15.47
C ILE A 112 5.43 15.86 -15.00
N SER A 113 5.11 16.86 -15.80
CA SER A 113 5.28 18.27 -15.43
C SER A 113 4.38 18.68 -14.25
N HIS A 114 3.20 18.07 -14.12
CA HIS A 114 2.24 18.39 -13.09
C HIS A 114 2.41 17.56 -11.81
N PHE A 115 2.78 16.29 -11.91
CA PHE A 115 2.81 15.33 -10.80
C PHE A 115 4.22 14.83 -10.44
N GLY A 116 5.23 15.25 -11.18
CA GLY A 116 6.62 14.81 -11.04
C GLY A 116 6.90 13.52 -11.82
N LYS A 117 8.18 13.26 -12.09
CA LYS A 117 8.66 12.21 -12.99
C LYS A 117 8.06 10.82 -12.70
N SER A 118 8.17 10.38 -11.47
CA SER A 118 7.71 9.03 -11.09
C SER A 118 6.18 8.91 -11.11
N THR A 119 5.48 9.88 -10.48
CA THR A 119 4.02 9.84 -10.35
C THR A 119 3.32 10.05 -11.69
N GLY A 120 3.78 11.02 -12.49
CA GLY A 120 3.18 11.31 -13.79
C GLY A 120 3.31 10.15 -14.78
N ALA A 121 4.50 9.57 -14.89
CA ALA A 121 4.72 8.39 -15.72
C ALA A 121 3.92 7.18 -15.25
N TRP A 122 3.81 6.99 -13.93
CA TRP A 122 2.98 5.92 -13.37
C TRP A 122 1.49 6.14 -13.66
N MET A 123 0.98 7.37 -13.47
CA MET A 123 -0.43 7.69 -13.76
C MET A 123 -0.79 7.41 -15.23
N HIS A 124 0.10 7.78 -16.16
CA HIS A 124 -0.11 7.50 -17.57
C HIS A 124 -0.22 5.99 -17.82
N ARG A 125 0.74 5.18 -17.35
CA ARG A 125 0.68 3.72 -17.51
C ARG A 125 -0.54 3.10 -16.83
N ALA A 126 -0.86 3.54 -15.62
CA ALA A 126 -2.02 3.03 -14.87
C ALA A 126 -3.35 3.32 -15.57
N ALA A 127 -3.52 4.50 -16.20
CA ALA A 127 -4.70 4.83 -16.98
C ALA A 127 -4.87 3.95 -18.23
N TRP A 128 -3.78 3.45 -18.77
CA TRP A 128 -3.75 2.45 -19.84
C TRP A 128 -3.78 1.00 -19.33
N GLY A 129 -4.09 0.81 -18.04
CA GLY A 129 -4.18 -0.52 -17.42
C GLY A 129 -2.86 -1.28 -17.36
N ARG A 130 -1.72 -0.60 -17.48
CA ARG A 130 -0.39 -1.22 -17.50
C ARG A 130 0.24 -1.24 -16.11
N ASP A 131 0.53 -2.42 -15.61
CA ASP A 131 1.19 -2.64 -14.34
C ASP A 131 2.04 -3.91 -14.43
N ASP A 132 3.36 -3.74 -14.47
CA ASP A 132 4.34 -4.82 -14.55
C ASP A 132 4.80 -5.31 -13.17
N SER A 133 4.10 -4.89 -12.10
CA SER A 133 4.45 -5.27 -10.72
C SER A 133 4.21 -6.75 -10.48
N PRO A 134 5.22 -7.55 -10.11
CA PRO A 134 5.03 -8.97 -9.84
C PRO A 134 4.23 -9.21 -8.55
N VAL A 135 3.65 -10.38 -8.43
CA VAL A 135 3.14 -10.87 -7.14
C VAL A 135 4.34 -11.31 -6.30
N VAL A 136 4.62 -10.55 -5.24
CA VAL A 136 5.74 -10.80 -4.33
C VAL A 136 5.24 -11.64 -3.17
N THR A 137 5.77 -12.85 -3.04
CA THR A 137 5.42 -13.81 -1.98
C THR A 137 6.26 -13.62 -0.71
N GLU A 138 7.48 -13.12 -0.87
CA GLU A 138 8.41 -12.82 0.23
C GLU A 138 8.93 -11.41 0.09
N SER A 139 8.92 -10.64 1.18
CA SER A 139 9.46 -9.29 1.19
C SER A 139 10.15 -8.99 2.51
N GLU A 140 11.32 -8.35 2.39
CA GLU A 140 12.03 -7.81 3.53
C GLU A 140 11.36 -6.52 4.02
N PRO A 141 11.16 -6.34 5.34
CA PRO A 141 10.59 -5.12 5.86
C PRO A 141 11.54 -3.93 5.63
N VAL A 142 11.01 -2.86 5.03
CA VAL A 142 11.77 -1.61 4.81
C VAL A 142 11.95 -0.84 6.11
N SER A 143 11.06 -1.01 7.08
CA SER A 143 11.09 -0.35 8.38
C SER A 143 10.42 -1.19 9.45
N ILE A 144 10.88 -1.01 10.70
CA ILE A 144 10.23 -1.55 11.89
C ILE A 144 9.86 -0.37 12.77
N SER A 145 8.61 -0.33 13.24
CA SER A 145 8.11 0.76 14.08
C SER A 145 7.17 0.24 15.16
N ARG A 146 7.08 0.99 16.24
CA ARG A 146 6.08 0.85 17.29
C ARG A 146 5.45 2.20 17.55
N GLU A 147 4.15 2.22 17.73
CA GLU A 147 3.40 3.43 18.04
C GLU A 147 2.34 3.13 19.09
N THR A 148 1.94 4.16 19.82
CA THR A 148 0.82 4.11 20.74
C THR A 148 0.03 5.41 20.67
N THR A 149 -1.24 5.34 21.00
CA THR A 149 -2.10 6.51 21.18
C THR A 149 -2.31 6.70 22.68
N PHE A 150 -2.19 7.93 23.15
CA PHE A 150 -2.41 8.25 24.56
C PHE A 150 -3.89 8.27 24.88
N GLU A 151 -4.26 7.84 26.07
CA GLU A 151 -5.66 7.89 26.55
C GLU A 151 -6.14 9.33 26.76
N ARG A 152 -5.24 10.24 27.05
CA ARG A 152 -5.44 11.68 27.16
C ARG A 152 -4.30 12.45 26.48
N ASP A 153 -4.53 13.69 26.16
CA ASP A 153 -3.47 14.57 25.68
C ASP A 153 -2.41 14.80 26.78
N LEU A 154 -1.14 14.58 26.43
CA LEU A 154 -0.01 14.77 27.32
C LEU A 154 0.69 16.10 27.03
N HIS A 155 0.95 16.86 28.11
CA HIS A 155 1.67 18.13 28.02
C HIS A 155 3.19 17.93 28.08
N ALA A 156 3.92 18.52 27.13
CA ALA A 156 5.36 18.30 26.96
C ALA A 156 6.22 18.60 28.21
N VAL A 157 5.78 19.54 29.07
CA VAL A 157 6.51 19.93 30.28
C VAL A 157 5.96 19.20 31.49
N HIS A 158 4.64 19.24 31.72
CA HIS A 158 4.02 18.68 32.92
C HIS A 158 4.03 17.16 32.95
N ASP A 159 3.86 16.50 31.79
CA ASP A 159 3.84 15.05 31.68
C ASP A 159 5.18 14.47 31.15
N ARG A 160 6.27 15.20 31.30
CA ARG A 160 7.57 14.83 30.75
C ARG A 160 8.04 13.44 31.20
N ALA A 161 7.82 13.10 32.45
CA ALA A 161 8.23 11.80 33.02
C ALA A 161 7.40 10.65 32.41
N GLU A 162 6.10 10.85 32.20
CA GLU A 162 5.21 9.89 31.55
C GLU A 162 5.56 9.70 30.09
N LEU A 163 5.76 10.79 29.35
CA LEU A 163 6.23 10.76 27.97
C LEU A 163 7.57 10.02 27.85
N GLY A 164 8.50 10.26 28.77
CA GLY A 164 9.78 9.57 28.81
C GLY A 164 9.65 8.07 28.99
N ARG A 165 8.78 7.60 29.92
CA ARG A 165 8.53 6.17 30.14
C ARG A 165 7.90 5.50 28.91
N ILE A 166 6.88 6.12 28.33
CA ILE A 166 6.24 5.60 27.11
C ILE A 166 7.24 5.51 25.97
N PHE A 167 8.01 6.56 25.78
CA PHE A 167 9.04 6.62 24.75
C PHE A 167 10.08 5.50 24.92
N THR A 168 10.62 5.31 26.12
CA THR A 168 11.60 4.27 26.40
C THR A 168 11.01 2.88 26.11
N ALA A 169 9.78 2.61 26.55
CA ALA A 169 9.12 1.32 26.30
C ALA A 169 8.95 1.02 24.80
N LEU A 170 8.58 2.03 24.03
CA LEU A 170 8.48 1.87 22.56
C LEU A 170 9.85 1.62 21.92
N CYS A 171 10.89 2.25 22.41
CA CYS A 171 12.26 2.04 21.94
C CYS A 171 12.76 0.60 22.22
N GLU A 172 12.49 0.11 23.41
CA GLU A 172 12.84 -1.25 23.82
C GLU A 172 12.11 -2.28 22.95
N GLN A 173 10.83 -2.06 22.67
CA GLN A 173 10.05 -2.93 21.77
C GLN A 173 10.62 -2.95 20.34
N VAL A 174 10.99 -1.79 19.78
CA VAL A 174 11.62 -1.72 18.46
C VAL A 174 12.99 -2.43 18.46
N ALA A 175 13.78 -2.25 19.51
CA ALA A 175 15.08 -2.91 19.65
C ALA A 175 14.93 -4.44 19.72
N GLN A 176 13.97 -4.94 20.50
CA GLN A 176 13.66 -6.36 20.59
C GLN A 176 13.17 -6.93 19.24
N ASP A 177 12.31 -6.20 18.53
CA ASP A 177 11.83 -6.63 17.20
C ASP A 177 12.96 -6.69 16.17
N LEU A 178 13.89 -5.72 16.19
CA LEU A 178 15.07 -5.72 15.34
C LEU A 178 15.97 -6.93 15.64
N GLN A 179 16.25 -7.18 16.92
CA GLN A 179 17.07 -8.31 17.36
C GLN A 179 16.45 -9.65 16.97
N ARG A 180 15.15 -9.83 17.28
CA ARG A 180 14.41 -11.06 16.97
C ARG A 180 14.42 -11.38 15.48
N LYS A 181 14.37 -10.36 14.63
CA LYS A 181 14.33 -10.50 13.17
C LYS A 181 15.72 -10.44 12.52
N GLY A 182 16.80 -10.27 13.27
CA GLY A 182 18.16 -10.18 12.74
C GLY A 182 18.46 -8.92 11.94
N TYR A 183 17.74 -7.82 12.18
CA TYR A 183 17.93 -6.57 11.45
C TYR A 183 18.74 -5.53 12.24
N ALA A 184 19.37 -4.61 11.50
CA ALA A 184 20.02 -3.42 12.04
C ALA A 184 19.47 -2.17 11.36
N GLY A 185 19.06 -1.17 12.14
CA GLY A 185 18.54 0.10 11.64
C GLY A 185 19.68 1.10 11.33
N ARG A 186 19.63 1.74 10.15
CA ARG A 186 20.55 2.85 9.79
C ARG A 186 19.98 4.21 10.10
N THR A 187 18.66 4.33 10.10
CA THR A 187 17.95 5.60 10.31
C THR A 187 16.96 5.41 11.44
N ILE A 188 17.03 6.28 12.42
CA ILE A 188 16.09 6.34 13.53
C ILE A 188 15.17 7.54 13.30
N GLY A 189 13.87 7.36 13.51
CA GLY A 189 12.89 8.42 13.37
C GLY A 189 11.90 8.44 14.52
N ILE A 190 11.50 9.64 14.91
CA ILE A 190 10.41 9.89 15.84
C ILE A 190 9.30 10.59 15.08
N LYS A 191 8.06 10.15 15.30
CA LYS A 191 6.86 10.81 14.83
C LYS A 191 5.97 11.10 16.03
N LEU A 192 5.67 12.36 16.25
CA LEU A 192 4.73 12.82 17.27
C LEU A 192 3.49 13.38 16.58
N ARG A 193 2.32 13.07 17.10
CA ARG A 193 1.05 13.63 16.64
C ARG A 193 0.41 14.41 17.79
N TYR A 194 -0.02 15.64 17.50
CA TYR A 194 -0.70 16.49 18.44
C TYR A 194 -2.23 16.27 18.41
N ALA A 195 -2.96 16.83 19.37
CA ALA A 195 -4.41 16.76 19.47
C ALA A 195 -5.16 17.21 18.20
N ASP A 196 -4.62 18.19 17.49
CA ASP A 196 -5.15 18.69 16.21
C ASP A 196 -4.72 17.83 14.99
N PHE A 197 -4.21 16.64 15.21
CA PHE A 197 -3.70 15.71 14.22
C PHE A 197 -2.49 16.20 13.40
N ARG A 198 -1.96 17.38 13.65
CA ARG A 198 -0.68 17.80 13.09
C ARG A 198 0.43 16.91 13.64
N GLY A 199 1.43 16.64 12.83
CA GLY A 199 2.53 15.77 13.21
C GLY A 199 3.89 16.45 13.10
N ALA A 200 4.77 16.18 14.04
CA ALA A 200 6.19 16.48 13.94
C ALA A 200 7.00 15.19 13.72
N THR A 201 7.93 15.21 12.78
CA THR A 201 8.82 14.08 12.52
C THR A 201 10.25 14.55 12.61
N ARG A 202 11.10 13.77 13.33
CA ARG A 202 12.55 13.96 13.36
C ARG A 202 13.22 12.66 12.94
N ARG A 203 14.27 12.76 12.16
CA ARG A 203 15.07 11.63 11.69
C ARG A 203 16.55 11.91 11.95
N SER A 204 17.29 10.89 12.34
CA SER A 204 18.73 10.92 12.49
C SER A 204 19.35 9.67 11.88
N MET A 205 20.51 9.81 11.26
CA MET A 205 21.30 8.67 10.80
C MET A 205 22.23 8.26 11.94
N ALA A 206 22.17 7.00 12.34
CA ALA A 206 23.04 6.45 13.34
C ALA A 206 24.39 6.06 12.70
N ALA A 207 25.49 6.58 13.22
CA ALA A 207 26.84 6.24 12.76
C ALA A 207 27.28 4.84 13.22
N SER A 208 26.70 4.30 14.28
CA SER A 208 26.87 2.92 14.75
C SER A 208 25.61 2.48 15.51
N CYS A 209 25.22 1.22 15.32
CA CYS A 209 23.99 0.70 15.89
C CYS A 209 24.18 0.33 17.37
N VAL A 210 23.85 1.25 18.27
CA VAL A 210 23.25 0.88 19.55
C VAL A 210 21.98 1.70 19.65
N ALA A 211 20.86 1.01 19.57
CA ALA A 211 19.55 1.61 19.46
C ALA A 211 19.17 2.32 20.77
N TRP A 212 19.01 3.62 20.68
CA TRP A 212 18.15 4.36 21.59
C TRP A 212 17.20 5.20 20.75
N ALA A 213 15.98 4.77 20.77
CA ALA A 213 14.77 5.50 20.48
C ALA A 213 14.29 5.66 19.03
N MET A 214 13.25 4.99 18.83
CA MET A 214 11.92 5.26 18.26
C MET A 214 11.89 5.85 16.85
N VAL A 215 11.20 5.29 16.02
CA VAL A 215 9.96 4.74 15.63
C VAL A 215 9.99 4.36 14.17
N TRP A 216 11.03 4.64 13.43
CA TRP A 216 11.13 4.29 12.03
C TRP A 216 12.59 4.06 11.64
N SER A 217 13.00 2.81 11.41
CA SER A 217 14.31 2.51 10.87
C SER A 217 14.19 1.96 9.45
N ARG A 218 14.96 2.50 8.51
CA ARG A 218 15.17 1.86 7.22
C ARG A 218 16.07 0.65 7.45
N VAL A 219 15.57 -0.54 7.15
CA VAL A 219 16.20 -1.81 7.46
C VAL A 219 17.20 -2.20 6.36
N ALA A 220 18.36 -2.70 6.77
CA ALA A 220 19.25 -3.47 5.91
C ALA A 220 19.55 -4.80 6.62
N PRO A 221 19.65 -5.94 5.92
CA PRO A 221 20.03 -7.20 6.52
C PRO A 221 21.41 -7.08 7.17
N ARG A 222 21.60 -7.69 8.35
CA ARG A 222 22.91 -7.84 8.95
C ARG A 222 23.76 -8.69 8.01
N LYS A 223 24.81 -8.13 7.43
CA LYS A 223 25.83 -8.96 6.82
C LYS A 223 26.46 -9.76 7.95
N SER A 224 26.36 -11.09 7.87
CA SER A 224 27.17 -12.00 8.68
C SER A 224 28.63 -11.65 8.46
N ALA A 225 29.35 -11.39 9.56
CA ALA A 225 30.81 -11.29 9.58
C ALA A 225 31.43 -12.66 9.28
#